data_927768f0e7a2c719ce726ae514c3c71c
#
_entry.id   927768f0e7a2c719ce726ae514c3c71c
#
_cell.length_a   1.000
_cell.length_b   1.000
_cell.length_c   1.000
_cell.angle_alpha   90.00
_cell.angle_beta   90.00
_cell.angle_gamma   90.00
#
_symmetry.space_group_name_H-M   'P 1'
#
loop_
_entity.id
_entity.type
_entity.pdbx_description
1 polymer ?
#
loop_
_entity_poly.entity_id
_entity_poly.type
_entity_poly.pdbx_seq_one_letter_code
_entity_poly.pdbx_strand_id
1 'polypeptide(L)'
;MLQRIPPVYRVRTVGLGPEGSMMNRLRTLALLSLCVLLVACDTVVLNPSGDIAVQQRDLLVISTLLMLLIIVPVMALIILFAWRYRHTNPEARYEPDWHHSMRLELVIWSAPLLIVICLGALTWLGTHLLDPYRPLDRIRPGEAVKEQTETLQVNVVALDWKWLFIYPQYGVATVNELAVPVDRPLSLRITSSSVMNSLYIPELAGQIYAMPGMETRLHAVLNQAGESQGFSANYSGAGFSGMRFTLRGLETADFDRWIESTRTSQENLTRASYLQLEKPSENDPVRRYATVDAQLYEAILGMCVQPSKMCMHHMMAIDDKGGGR
;
A
#
# COMPACT_ATOMS: atom_id res chain seq x y z
N MET A 1 5.00 55.59 55.95
CA MET A 1 4.88 55.76 54.47
C MET A 1 3.98 54.66 53.93
N LEU A 2 2.69 54.91 53.79
CA LEU A 2 1.70 53.94 53.33
C LEU A 2 1.53 54.11 51.81
N GLN A 3 2.02 53.11 51.06
CA GLN A 3 1.86 53.06 49.62
C GLN A 3 0.43 52.65 49.25
N ARG A 4 -0.32 53.52 48.56
CA ARG A 4 -1.67 53.24 48.06
C ARG A 4 -1.61 52.27 46.93
N ILE A 5 -2.35 51.13 47.02
CA ILE A 5 -2.59 50.15 45.97
C ILE A 5 -3.60 50.77 44.97
N PRO A 6 -3.35 50.75 43.65
CA PRO A 6 -4.29 51.26 42.66
C PRO A 6 -5.53 50.36 42.52
N PRO A 7 -6.69 50.92 42.09
CA PRO A 7 -7.93 50.18 42.03
C PRO A 7 -7.93 49.12 40.94
N VAL A 8 -8.38 47.92 41.32
CA VAL A 8 -8.58 46.77 40.41
C VAL A 8 -9.63 47.12 39.36
N TYR A 9 -9.24 47.12 38.10
CA TYR A 9 -10.17 47.26 36.97
C TYR A 9 -11.15 46.10 36.95
N ARG A 10 -12.42 46.41 37.20
CA ARG A 10 -13.55 45.48 37.09
C ARG A 10 -13.82 45.25 35.60
N VAL A 11 -13.34 44.14 35.07
CA VAL A 11 -13.71 43.68 33.74
C VAL A 11 -15.20 43.40 33.69
N ARG A 12 -15.91 44.19 32.91
CA ARG A 12 -17.32 44.02 32.60
C ARG A 12 -17.52 42.68 31.91
N THR A 13 -18.17 41.72 32.58
CA THR A 13 -18.64 40.49 31.94
C THR A 13 -19.71 40.87 30.92
N VAL A 14 -19.37 40.80 29.65
CA VAL A 14 -20.35 40.84 28.56
C VAL A 14 -21.18 39.57 28.65
N GLY A 15 -22.41 39.68 29.13
CA GLY A 15 -23.36 38.58 29.12
C GLY A 15 -23.60 38.15 27.66
N LEU A 16 -23.23 36.95 27.35
CA LEU A 16 -23.60 36.29 26.07
C LEU A 16 -25.12 36.06 26.11
N GLY A 17 -25.88 36.88 25.40
CA GLY A 17 -27.29 36.72 25.17
C GLY A 17 -27.65 35.40 24.47
N PRO A 18 -28.91 35.00 24.36
CA PRO A 18 -29.36 33.72 23.78
C PRO A 18 -28.92 33.48 22.34
N GLU A 19 -28.53 34.52 21.62
CA GLU A 19 -27.99 34.43 20.24
C GLU A 19 -26.63 33.69 20.15
N GLY A 20 -25.78 33.80 21.19
CA GLY A 20 -24.51 33.08 21.24
C GLY A 20 -24.69 31.57 21.36
N SER A 21 -25.77 31.09 21.97
CA SER A 21 -26.10 29.67 22.10
C SER A 21 -26.52 29.05 20.76
N MET A 22 -27.30 29.76 19.95
CA MET A 22 -27.76 29.27 18.64
C MET A 22 -26.61 29.20 17.64
N MET A 23 -25.72 30.20 17.61
CA MET A 23 -24.57 30.24 16.73
C MET A 23 -23.54 29.13 17.06
N ASN A 24 -23.36 28.82 18.35
CA ASN A 24 -22.51 27.71 18.77
C ASN A 24 -23.10 26.34 18.36
N ARG A 25 -24.43 26.16 18.49
CA ARG A 25 -25.13 24.95 18.01
C ARG A 25 -25.00 24.76 16.49
N LEU A 26 -25.15 25.85 15.73
CA LEU A 26 -24.96 25.82 14.26
C LEU A 26 -23.51 25.46 13.89
N ARG A 27 -22.51 26.02 14.56
CA ARG A 27 -21.09 25.67 14.35
C ARG A 27 -20.81 24.20 14.70
N THR A 28 -21.37 23.70 15.79
CA THR A 28 -21.21 22.29 16.18
C THR A 28 -21.88 21.35 15.17
N LEU A 29 -23.08 21.69 14.69
CA LEU A 29 -23.77 20.94 13.65
C LEU A 29 -23.02 20.98 12.32
N ALA A 30 -22.47 22.12 11.94
CA ALA A 30 -21.64 22.26 10.73
C ALA A 30 -20.35 21.44 10.82
N LEU A 31 -19.69 21.42 11.98
CA LEU A 31 -18.51 20.57 12.23
C LEU A 31 -18.86 19.09 12.20
N LEU A 32 -19.97 18.69 12.82
CA LEU A 32 -20.45 17.30 12.78
C LEU A 32 -20.82 16.87 11.37
N SER A 33 -21.51 17.71 10.58
CA SER A 33 -21.82 17.40 9.18
C SER A 33 -20.56 17.31 8.31
N LEU A 34 -19.55 18.16 8.56
CA LEU A 34 -18.25 18.09 7.88
C LEU A 34 -17.52 16.79 8.21
N CYS A 35 -17.54 16.34 9.47
CA CYS A 35 -16.96 15.04 9.87
C CYS A 35 -17.67 13.86 9.20
N VAL A 36 -19.01 13.91 9.07
CA VAL A 36 -19.79 12.86 8.36
C VAL A 36 -19.46 12.83 6.87
N LEU A 37 -19.25 13.98 6.23
CA LEU A 37 -18.86 14.06 4.81
C LEU A 37 -17.45 13.49 4.55
N LEU A 38 -16.55 13.55 5.53
CA LEU A 38 -15.20 12.96 5.42
C LEU A 38 -15.20 11.43 5.51
N VAL A 39 -16.25 10.80 6.03
CA VAL A 39 -16.38 9.32 6.13
C VAL A 39 -16.88 8.69 4.83
N ALA A 40 -17.36 9.47 3.87
CA ALA A 40 -17.93 8.98 2.60
C ALA A 40 -16.89 8.55 1.54
N CYS A 41 -15.60 8.58 1.83
CA CYS A 41 -14.58 8.05 0.92
C CYS A 41 -14.48 6.53 1.07
N ASP A 42 -14.91 5.79 0.06
CA ASP A 42 -14.61 4.36 -0.06
C ASP A 42 -13.10 4.22 -0.33
N THR A 43 -12.37 3.88 0.73
CA THR A 43 -10.92 3.71 0.65
C THR A 43 -10.62 2.25 0.32
N VAL A 44 -10.09 1.98 -0.87
CA VAL A 44 -9.69 0.66 -1.37
C VAL A 44 -8.91 -0.15 -0.32
N VAL A 45 -8.03 0.50 0.44
CA VAL A 45 -7.23 -0.13 1.50
C VAL A 45 -8.07 -0.69 2.65
N LEU A 46 -9.26 -0.13 2.92
CA LEU A 46 -10.17 -0.61 3.98
C LEU A 46 -11.14 -1.68 3.50
N ASN A 47 -11.33 -1.82 2.18
CA ASN A 47 -12.21 -2.84 1.60
C ASN A 47 -11.54 -3.53 0.39
N PRO A 48 -10.38 -4.19 0.59
CA PRO A 48 -9.66 -4.83 -0.50
C PRO A 48 -10.30 -6.14 -0.93
N SER A 49 -10.04 -6.53 -2.19
CA SER A 49 -10.61 -7.72 -2.83
C SER A 49 -9.71 -8.97 -2.72
N GLY A 50 -8.45 -8.83 -2.34
CA GLY A 50 -7.48 -9.93 -2.21
C GLY A 50 -7.20 -10.33 -0.76
N ASP A 51 -7.02 -11.63 -0.49
CA ASP A 51 -6.78 -12.14 0.88
C ASP A 51 -5.52 -11.53 1.54
N ILE A 52 -4.43 -11.34 0.79
CA ILE A 52 -3.22 -10.69 1.32
C ILE A 52 -3.50 -9.24 1.71
N ALA A 53 -4.21 -8.49 0.87
CA ALA A 53 -4.58 -7.11 1.18
C ALA A 53 -5.54 -7.01 2.37
N VAL A 54 -6.46 -7.98 2.54
CA VAL A 54 -7.31 -8.10 3.75
C VAL A 54 -6.46 -8.30 5.01
N GLN A 55 -5.46 -9.18 4.97
CA GLN A 55 -4.56 -9.38 6.11
C GLN A 55 -3.74 -8.13 6.44
N GLN A 56 -3.27 -7.40 5.41
CA GLN A 56 -2.56 -6.13 5.59
C GLN A 56 -3.47 -5.04 6.18
N ARG A 57 -4.73 -4.96 5.74
CA ARG A 57 -5.75 -4.10 6.35
C ARG A 57 -5.96 -4.42 7.83
N ASP A 58 -6.12 -5.69 8.17
CA ASP A 58 -6.36 -6.12 9.55
C ASP A 58 -5.16 -5.77 10.45
N LEU A 59 -3.94 -5.97 9.95
CA LEU A 59 -2.72 -5.53 10.62
C LEU A 59 -2.71 -4.01 10.85
N LEU A 60 -3.07 -3.23 9.84
CA LEU A 60 -3.16 -1.76 9.92
C LEU A 60 -4.18 -1.32 10.97
N VAL A 61 -5.38 -1.91 10.95
CA VAL A 61 -6.48 -1.56 11.88
C VAL A 61 -6.09 -1.91 13.31
N ILE A 62 -5.59 -3.12 13.56
CA ILE A 62 -5.18 -3.56 14.90
C ILE A 62 -4.05 -2.66 15.44
N SER A 63 -3.01 -2.38 14.63
CA SER A 63 -1.92 -1.49 15.03
C SER A 63 -2.41 -0.08 15.36
N THR A 64 -3.33 0.46 14.55
CA THR A 64 -3.93 1.76 14.77
C THR A 64 -4.73 1.79 16.07
N LEU A 65 -5.55 0.78 16.34
CA LEU A 65 -6.32 0.68 17.59
C LEU A 65 -5.43 0.60 18.83
N LEU A 66 -4.33 -0.18 18.75
CA LEU A 66 -3.35 -0.24 19.83
C LEU A 66 -2.69 1.13 20.09
N MET A 67 -2.36 1.87 19.06
CA MET A 67 -1.81 3.23 19.22
C MET A 67 -2.85 4.20 19.77
N LEU A 68 -4.09 4.14 19.30
CA LEU A 68 -5.17 4.99 19.79
C LEU A 68 -5.49 4.78 21.26
N LEU A 69 -5.23 3.59 21.81
CA LEU A 69 -5.38 3.27 23.22
C LEU A 69 -4.56 4.20 24.13
N ILE A 70 -3.43 4.73 23.66
CA ILE A 70 -2.64 5.75 24.38
C ILE A 70 -2.99 7.17 23.92
N ILE A 71 -3.08 7.37 22.61
CA ILE A 71 -3.26 8.72 22.04
C ILE A 71 -4.55 9.36 22.54
N VAL A 72 -5.65 8.62 22.50
CA VAL A 72 -6.97 9.16 22.90
C VAL A 72 -7.02 9.57 24.39
N PRO A 73 -6.58 8.74 25.36
CA PRO A 73 -6.50 9.17 26.76
C PRO A 73 -5.58 10.37 26.99
N VAL A 74 -4.42 10.40 26.34
CA VAL A 74 -3.47 11.53 26.46
C VAL A 74 -4.11 12.82 25.94
N MET A 75 -4.74 12.80 24.77
CA MET A 75 -5.46 13.95 24.21
C MET A 75 -6.61 14.39 25.14
N ALA A 76 -7.37 13.44 25.67
CA ALA A 76 -8.44 13.73 26.62
C ALA A 76 -7.90 14.38 27.91
N LEU A 77 -6.78 13.88 28.45
CA LEU A 77 -6.14 14.44 29.63
C LEU A 77 -5.60 15.86 29.37
N ILE A 78 -5.00 16.12 28.20
CA ILE A 78 -4.54 17.47 27.84
C ILE A 78 -5.71 18.45 27.83
N ILE A 79 -6.82 18.10 27.18
CA ILE A 79 -8.02 18.95 27.13
C ILE A 79 -8.61 19.14 28.54
N LEU A 80 -8.71 18.05 29.31
CA LEU A 80 -9.21 18.07 30.68
C LEU A 80 -8.37 18.98 31.57
N PHE A 81 -7.07 18.85 31.55
CA PHE A 81 -6.18 19.67 32.38
C PHE A 81 -6.17 21.13 31.95
N ALA A 82 -6.14 21.42 30.64
CA ALA A 82 -6.26 22.78 30.12
C ALA A 82 -7.57 23.43 30.55
N TRP A 83 -8.68 22.69 30.59
CA TRP A 83 -9.98 23.20 31.06
C TRP A 83 -10.04 23.32 32.58
N ARG A 84 -9.55 22.31 33.34
CA ARG A 84 -9.66 22.28 34.82
C ARG A 84 -8.72 23.31 35.47
N TYR A 85 -7.49 23.45 34.97
CA TYR A 85 -6.48 24.35 35.56
C TYR A 85 -6.38 25.70 34.84
N ARG A 86 -7.45 26.09 34.11
CA ARG A 86 -7.50 27.42 33.49
C ARG A 86 -7.52 28.51 34.57
N HIS A 87 -6.87 29.64 34.29
CA HIS A 87 -6.75 30.80 35.19
C HIS A 87 -8.06 31.26 35.80
N THR A 88 -9.21 31.10 35.11
CA THR A 88 -10.53 31.51 35.57
C THR A 88 -11.22 30.51 36.49
N ASN A 89 -10.62 29.37 36.80
CA ASN A 89 -11.20 28.37 37.67
C ASN A 89 -10.70 28.53 39.13
N PRO A 90 -11.52 29.05 40.06
CA PRO A 90 -11.13 29.25 41.45
C PRO A 90 -11.08 27.95 42.28
N GLU A 91 -11.66 26.85 41.75
CA GLU A 91 -11.69 25.55 42.42
C GLU A 91 -10.47 24.69 42.10
N ALA A 92 -9.61 25.17 41.24
CA ALA A 92 -8.39 24.44 40.90
C ALA A 92 -7.42 24.44 42.09
N ARG A 93 -7.12 23.24 42.59
CA ARG A 93 -6.17 23.07 43.68
C ARG A 93 -4.75 23.29 43.17
N TYR A 94 -4.03 24.21 43.78
CA TYR A 94 -2.62 24.49 43.48
C TYR A 94 -1.75 23.74 44.48
N GLU A 95 -0.90 22.83 44.00
CA GLU A 95 0.04 22.02 44.78
C GLU A 95 1.46 22.21 44.23
N PRO A 96 2.18 23.25 44.60
CA PRO A 96 3.49 23.59 44.05
C PRO A 96 4.58 22.54 44.38
N ASP A 97 4.42 21.82 45.50
CA ASP A 97 5.38 20.81 45.94
C ASP A 97 5.16 19.41 45.39
N TRP A 98 4.07 19.25 44.57
CA TRP A 98 3.78 17.96 43.96
C TRP A 98 4.68 17.74 42.73
N HIS A 99 5.69 16.89 42.86
CA HIS A 99 6.70 16.61 41.81
C HIS A 99 6.96 15.12 41.59
N HIS A 100 6.39 14.22 42.41
CA HIS A 100 6.62 12.78 42.27
C HIS A 100 5.42 11.95 42.74
N SER A 101 5.12 10.88 41.99
CA SER A 101 4.11 9.87 42.35
C SER A 101 4.48 8.51 41.78
N MET A 102 4.99 7.62 42.62
CA MET A 102 5.40 6.26 42.23
C MET A 102 4.29 5.48 41.48
N ARG A 103 3.02 5.61 41.93
CA ARG A 103 1.89 4.91 41.28
C ARG A 103 1.59 5.44 39.89
N LEU A 104 1.67 6.75 39.72
CA LEU A 104 1.43 7.39 38.42
C LEU A 104 2.56 7.06 37.45
N GLU A 105 3.78 7.13 37.92
CA GLU A 105 4.97 6.79 37.12
C GLU A 105 4.94 5.33 36.65
N LEU A 106 4.56 4.40 37.54
CA LEU A 106 4.41 3.00 37.15
C LEU A 106 3.44 2.84 35.97
N VAL A 107 2.28 3.52 36.01
CA VAL A 107 1.29 3.45 34.92
C VAL A 107 1.81 4.11 33.64
N ILE A 108 2.41 5.31 33.76
CA ILE A 108 2.91 6.08 32.61
C ILE A 108 4.04 5.32 31.87
N TRP A 109 4.85 4.55 32.57
CA TRP A 109 5.93 3.77 31.96
C TRP A 109 5.47 2.38 31.49
N SER A 110 4.65 1.68 32.29
CA SER A 110 4.25 0.31 31.99
C SER A 110 3.25 0.21 30.84
N ALA A 111 2.29 1.13 30.72
CA ALA A 111 1.28 1.07 29.68
C ALA A 111 1.86 1.23 28.25
N PRO A 112 2.70 2.26 27.96
CA PRO A 112 3.37 2.33 26.67
C PRO A 112 4.31 1.17 26.39
N LEU A 113 5.07 0.70 27.41
CA LEU A 113 5.96 -0.44 27.25
C LEU A 113 5.20 -1.69 26.82
N LEU A 114 4.07 -1.95 27.45
CA LEU A 114 3.24 -3.11 27.12
C LEU A 114 2.69 -3.05 25.68
N ILE A 115 2.28 -1.84 25.23
CA ILE A 115 1.82 -1.63 23.86
C ILE A 115 2.98 -1.81 22.86
N VAL A 116 4.18 -1.33 23.17
CA VAL A 116 5.36 -1.55 22.30
C VAL A 116 5.67 -3.03 22.17
N ILE A 117 5.56 -3.81 23.26
CA ILE A 117 5.73 -5.27 23.21
C ILE A 117 4.66 -5.92 22.32
N CYS A 118 3.39 -5.53 22.47
CA CYS A 118 2.30 -6.04 21.63
C CYS A 118 2.49 -5.68 20.15
N LEU A 119 2.86 -4.43 19.85
CA LEU A 119 3.15 -4.00 18.47
C LEU A 119 4.36 -4.73 17.89
N GLY A 120 5.40 -4.95 18.68
CA GLY A 120 6.58 -5.72 18.28
C GLY A 120 6.22 -7.16 17.90
N ALA A 121 5.42 -7.84 18.74
CA ALA A 121 4.92 -9.18 18.44
C ALA A 121 4.03 -9.22 17.20
N LEU A 122 3.11 -8.25 17.06
CA LEU A 122 2.24 -8.12 15.89
C LEU A 122 3.04 -7.89 14.59
N THR A 123 4.03 -7.01 14.64
CA THR A 123 4.93 -6.73 13.50
C THR A 123 5.74 -7.96 13.13
N TRP A 124 6.30 -8.65 14.11
CA TRP A 124 7.05 -9.89 13.90
C TRP A 124 6.21 -10.93 13.18
N LEU A 125 5.01 -11.23 13.70
CA LEU A 125 4.08 -12.19 13.10
C LEU A 125 3.67 -11.74 11.68
N GLY A 126 3.30 -10.46 11.51
CA GLY A 126 2.89 -9.92 10.22
C GLY A 126 3.97 -10.01 9.16
N THR A 127 5.23 -9.71 9.51
CA THR A 127 6.36 -9.79 8.57
C THR A 127 6.59 -11.20 8.05
N HIS A 128 6.44 -12.23 8.90
CA HIS A 128 6.64 -13.62 8.50
C HIS A 128 5.43 -14.22 7.77
N LEU A 129 4.22 -13.81 8.13
CA LEU A 129 2.99 -14.31 7.48
C LEU A 129 2.73 -13.67 6.12
N LEU A 130 3.11 -12.39 5.95
CA LEU A 130 2.86 -11.61 4.75
C LEU A 130 4.12 -11.42 3.89
N ASP A 131 5.12 -12.29 4.03
CA ASP A 131 6.30 -12.29 3.16
C ASP A 131 5.87 -12.51 1.69
N PRO A 132 6.14 -11.57 0.78
CA PRO A 132 5.74 -11.66 -0.61
C PRO A 132 6.35 -12.84 -1.36
N TYR A 133 7.49 -13.37 -0.91
CA TYR A 133 8.17 -14.55 -1.48
C TYR A 133 7.57 -15.89 -1.01
N ARG A 134 6.77 -15.86 0.05
CA ARG A 134 6.14 -17.06 0.58
C ARG A 134 4.98 -17.48 -0.32
N PRO A 135 4.95 -18.75 -0.82
CA PRO A 135 3.78 -19.28 -1.52
C PRO A 135 2.54 -19.21 -0.62
N LEU A 136 1.38 -19.01 -1.23
CA LEU A 136 0.12 -18.96 -0.51
C LEU A 136 -0.22 -20.33 0.08
N ASP A 137 -0.62 -20.35 1.35
CA ASP A 137 -1.15 -21.52 2.04
C ASP A 137 -2.69 -21.56 2.08
N ARG A 138 -3.34 -20.40 1.79
CA ARG A 138 -4.80 -20.27 1.76
C ARG A 138 -5.28 -19.40 0.60
N ILE A 139 -6.50 -19.62 0.15
CA ILE A 139 -7.21 -18.81 -0.85
C ILE A 139 -7.99 -17.69 -0.15
N ARG A 140 -8.68 -18.04 0.95
CA ARG A 140 -9.45 -17.11 1.80
C ARG A 140 -9.51 -17.66 3.23
N PRO A 141 -9.99 -16.89 4.22
CA PRO A 141 -10.13 -17.38 5.59
C PRO A 141 -10.91 -18.71 5.64
N GLY A 142 -10.28 -19.77 6.19
CA GLY A 142 -10.87 -21.10 6.31
C GLY A 142 -10.74 -22.00 5.07
N GLU A 143 -10.18 -21.53 3.97
CA GLU A 143 -9.98 -22.31 2.74
C GLU A 143 -8.49 -22.37 2.37
N ALA A 144 -7.88 -23.54 2.59
CA ALA A 144 -6.49 -23.79 2.22
C ALA A 144 -6.34 -23.98 0.70
N VAL A 145 -5.17 -23.63 0.16
CA VAL A 145 -4.80 -23.97 -1.22
C VAL A 145 -4.69 -25.50 -1.33
N LYS A 146 -5.44 -26.09 -2.24
CA LYS A 146 -5.34 -27.53 -2.52
C LYS A 146 -4.07 -27.81 -3.30
N GLU A 147 -3.39 -28.93 -3.03
CA GLU A 147 -2.15 -29.34 -3.71
C GLU A 147 -2.26 -29.38 -5.25
N GLN A 148 -3.45 -29.59 -5.76
CA GLN A 148 -3.73 -29.68 -7.20
C GLN A 148 -4.12 -28.34 -7.83
N THR A 149 -4.19 -27.25 -7.06
CA THR A 149 -4.56 -25.94 -7.60
C THR A 149 -3.40 -25.37 -8.39
N GLU A 150 -3.60 -25.23 -9.69
CA GLU A 150 -2.59 -24.66 -10.58
C GLU A 150 -2.44 -23.16 -10.31
N THR A 151 -1.23 -22.72 -9.93
CA THR A 151 -0.90 -21.31 -9.74
C THR A 151 -0.77 -20.62 -11.10
N LEU A 152 -1.47 -19.51 -11.28
CA LEU A 152 -1.27 -18.65 -12.45
C LEU A 152 0.05 -17.91 -12.33
N GLN A 153 0.95 -18.13 -13.26
CA GLN A 153 2.21 -17.37 -13.33
C GLN A 153 2.07 -16.22 -14.30
N VAL A 154 2.46 -15.00 -13.87
CA VAL A 154 2.55 -13.83 -14.74
C VAL A 154 3.91 -13.18 -14.55
N ASN A 155 4.64 -12.99 -15.66
CA ASN A 155 5.89 -12.25 -15.65
C ASN A 155 5.58 -10.78 -15.91
N VAL A 156 6.03 -9.91 -15.02
CA VAL A 156 5.74 -8.47 -15.02
C VAL A 156 7.02 -7.70 -15.31
N VAL A 157 6.98 -6.83 -16.28
CA VAL A 157 8.10 -5.95 -16.62
C VAL A 157 7.68 -4.49 -16.53
N ALA A 158 8.36 -3.73 -15.68
CA ALA A 158 8.22 -2.29 -15.65
C ALA A 158 9.05 -1.69 -16.81
N LEU A 159 8.39 -0.97 -17.70
CA LEU A 159 9.00 -0.21 -18.80
C LEU A 159 8.92 1.30 -18.50
N ASP A 160 9.55 2.14 -19.31
CA ASP A 160 9.45 3.60 -19.19
C ASP A 160 8.05 4.08 -19.58
N TRP A 161 7.32 4.15 -18.64
CA TRP A 161 6.10 4.52 -17.95
C TRP A 161 4.89 3.69 -18.37
N LYS A 162 5.09 2.37 -18.57
CA LYS A 162 4.04 1.37 -18.83
C LYS A 162 4.38 0.03 -18.22
N TRP A 163 3.38 -0.84 -18.07
CA TRP A 163 3.52 -2.17 -17.50
C TRP A 163 3.27 -3.24 -18.56
N LEU A 164 4.21 -4.16 -18.71
CA LEU A 164 4.06 -5.33 -19.58
C LEU A 164 3.80 -6.56 -18.71
N PHE A 165 2.74 -7.30 -19.03
CA PHE A 165 2.34 -8.55 -18.38
C PHE A 165 2.43 -9.69 -19.38
N ILE A 166 3.23 -10.71 -19.09
CA ILE A 166 3.41 -11.89 -19.92
C ILE A 166 2.84 -13.09 -19.18
N TYR A 167 2.02 -13.89 -19.87
CA TYR A 167 1.40 -15.11 -19.33
C TYR A 167 2.08 -16.33 -19.97
N PRO A 168 3.13 -16.91 -19.34
CA PRO A 168 3.91 -17.98 -19.96
C PRO A 168 3.09 -19.23 -20.26
N GLN A 169 2.13 -19.58 -19.40
CA GLN A 169 1.25 -20.75 -19.55
C GLN A 169 0.34 -20.65 -20.77
N TYR A 170 0.01 -19.43 -21.21
CA TYR A 170 -0.89 -19.16 -22.32
C TYR A 170 -0.20 -18.63 -23.57
N GLY A 171 1.06 -18.21 -23.46
CA GLY A 171 1.86 -17.66 -24.55
C GLY A 171 1.40 -16.29 -25.04
N VAL A 172 0.64 -15.54 -24.24
CA VAL A 172 0.11 -14.19 -24.58
C VAL A 172 0.71 -13.12 -23.69
N ALA A 173 0.62 -11.84 -24.10
CA ALA A 173 1.01 -10.72 -23.29
C ALA A 173 0.09 -9.51 -23.44
N THR A 174 0.12 -8.62 -22.45
CA THR A 174 -0.64 -7.38 -22.47
C THR A 174 0.18 -6.22 -21.93
N VAL A 175 -0.15 -5.01 -22.36
CA VAL A 175 0.40 -3.76 -21.84
C VAL A 175 -0.72 -2.99 -21.12
N ASN A 176 -0.45 -2.53 -19.90
CA ASN A 176 -1.34 -1.74 -19.06
C ASN A 176 -2.70 -2.41 -18.73
N GLU A 177 -2.79 -3.72 -18.88
CA GLU A 177 -3.93 -4.53 -18.48
C GLU A 177 -3.44 -5.85 -17.86
N LEU A 178 -3.84 -6.14 -16.62
CA LEU A 178 -3.58 -7.40 -15.92
C LEU A 178 -4.92 -8.09 -15.66
N ALA A 179 -5.17 -9.23 -16.31
CA ALA A 179 -6.34 -10.05 -16.02
C ALA A 179 -5.95 -11.25 -15.18
N VAL A 180 -6.72 -11.53 -14.14
CA VAL A 180 -6.50 -12.67 -13.24
C VAL A 180 -7.83 -13.35 -12.91
N PRO A 181 -7.88 -14.69 -12.85
CA PRO A 181 -9.07 -15.40 -12.38
C PRO A 181 -9.21 -15.25 -10.87
N VAL A 182 -10.45 -15.14 -10.38
CA VAL A 182 -10.74 -15.13 -8.95
C VAL A 182 -10.45 -16.51 -8.34
N ASP A 183 -10.10 -16.49 -7.05
CA ASP A 183 -9.85 -17.69 -6.23
C ASP A 183 -8.75 -18.64 -6.75
N ARG A 184 -7.93 -18.16 -7.67
CA ARG A 184 -6.77 -18.89 -8.18
C ARG A 184 -5.47 -18.24 -7.65
N PRO A 185 -4.57 -19.01 -7.03
CA PRO A 185 -3.27 -18.49 -6.60
C PRO A 185 -2.52 -17.86 -7.77
N LEU A 186 -1.95 -16.69 -7.56
CA LEU A 186 -1.19 -15.90 -8.50
C LEU A 186 0.26 -15.81 -8.04
N SER A 187 1.21 -16.02 -8.96
CA SER A 187 2.63 -15.80 -8.76
C SER A 187 3.14 -14.79 -9.78
N LEU A 188 3.45 -13.59 -9.33
CA LEU A 188 4.05 -12.55 -10.16
C LEU A 188 5.58 -12.64 -10.06
N ARG A 189 6.26 -12.80 -11.20
CA ARG A 189 7.71 -12.64 -11.35
C ARG A 189 7.97 -11.25 -11.94
N ILE A 190 8.66 -10.39 -11.21
CA ILE A 190 8.67 -8.96 -11.47
C ILE A 190 10.10 -8.48 -11.70
N THR A 191 10.31 -7.72 -12.79
CA THR A 191 11.58 -7.07 -13.11
C THR A 191 11.32 -5.70 -13.76
N SER A 192 12.39 -4.98 -14.09
CA SER A 192 12.32 -3.70 -14.83
C SER A 192 13.30 -3.73 -15.99
N SER A 193 13.02 -2.98 -17.04
CA SER A 193 13.92 -2.83 -18.19
C SER A 193 15.01 -1.78 -17.99
N SER A 194 14.72 -0.71 -17.24
CA SER A 194 15.58 0.50 -17.20
C SER A 194 15.86 0.97 -15.77
N VAL A 195 14.86 1.47 -15.07
CA VAL A 195 14.99 2.07 -13.75
C VAL A 195 14.15 1.32 -12.73
N MET A 196 14.45 1.53 -11.44
CA MET A 196 13.66 0.97 -10.36
C MET A 196 12.25 1.54 -10.39
N ASN A 197 11.27 0.66 -10.31
CA ASN A 197 9.85 0.93 -10.15
C ASN A 197 9.31 0.17 -8.93
N SER A 198 8.06 0.41 -8.58
CA SER A 198 7.37 -0.35 -7.54
C SER A 198 5.98 -0.73 -8.03
N LEU A 199 5.75 -2.02 -8.22
CA LEU A 199 4.42 -2.54 -8.54
C LEU A 199 3.54 -2.41 -7.30
N TYR A 200 2.40 -1.73 -7.42
CA TYR A 200 1.42 -1.62 -6.36
C TYR A 200 0.00 -1.83 -6.87
N ILE A 201 -0.68 -2.81 -6.28
CA ILE A 201 -2.07 -3.15 -6.58
C ILE A 201 -2.82 -3.15 -5.25
N PRO A 202 -3.40 -2.01 -4.81
CA PRO A 202 -3.97 -1.84 -3.47
C PRO A 202 -5.02 -2.90 -3.09
N GLU A 203 -5.80 -3.36 -4.07
CA GLU A 203 -6.84 -4.36 -3.84
C GLU A 203 -6.32 -5.79 -3.72
N LEU A 204 -5.12 -6.06 -4.24
CA LEU A 204 -4.58 -7.42 -4.34
C LEU A 204 -3.57 -7.72 -3.23
N ALA A 205 -2.56 -6.85 -3.10
CA ALA A 205 -1.46 -7.00 -2.15
C ALA A 205 -0.73 -5.67 -1.96
N GLY A 206 0.30 -5.66 -1.09
CA GLY A 206 1.21 -4.53 -0.92
C GLY A 206 2.09 -4.26 -2.15
N GLN A 207 2.97 -3.27 -2.01
CA GLN A 207 3.92 -2.92 -3.07
C GLN A 207 5.17 -3.80 -3.02
N ILE A 208 5.77 -4.01 -4.20
CA ILE A 208 7.05 -4.68 -4.36
C ILE A 208 7.90 -3.99 -5.42
N TYR A 209 9.22 -3.94 -5.21
CA TYR A 209 10.13 -3.30 -6.16
C TYR A 209 10.36 -4.15 -7.41
N ALA A 210 10.40 -3.47 -8.55
CA ALA A 210 10.84 -3.97 -9.85
C ALA A 210 12.18 -3.32 -10.19
N MET A 211 13.24 -4.11 -10.30
CA MET A 211 14.60 -3.63 -10.50
C MET A 211 15.22 -4.26 -11.73
N PRO A 212 16.02 -3.51 -12.52
CA PRO A 212 16.73 -4.05 -13.68
C PRO A 212 17.72 -5.15 -13.28
N GLY A 213 17.72 -6.26 -14.01
CA GLY A 213 18.64 -7.37 -13.78
C GLY A 213 18.36 -8.20 -12.53
N MET A 214 17.27 -7.92 -11.82
CA MET A 214 16.82 -8.64 -10.62
C MET A 214 15.38 -9.09 -10.77
N GLU A 215 15.07 -10.25 -10.22
CA GLU A 215 13.70 -10.77 -10.14
C GLU A 215 13.19 -10.67 -8.71
N THR A 216 12.05 -10.06 -8.53
CA THR A 216 11.28 -10.13 -7.28
C THR A 216 10.01 -10.94 -7.50
N ARG A 217 9.45 -11.49 -6.42
CA ARG A 217 8.26 -12.36 -6.47
C ARG A 217 7.18 -11.85 -5.55
N LEU A 218 5.94 -11.90 -6.02
CA LEU A 218 4.77 -11.56 -5.23
C LEU A 218 3.72 -12.65 -5.42
N HIS A 219 3.34 -13.31 -4.33
CA HIS A 219 2.25 -14.26 -4.31
C HIS A 219 0.99 -13.58 -3.77
N ALA A 220 -0.13 -13.75 -4.48
CA ALA A 220 -1.41 -13.15 -4.11
C ALA A 220 -2.59 -13.99 -4.62
N VAL A 221 -3.78 -13.70 -4.14
CA VAL A 221 -5.04 -14.23 -4.66
C VAL A 221 -6.09 -13.12 -4.64
N LEU A 222 -6.86 -13.02 -5.71
CA LEU A 222 -8.00 -12.12 -5.82
C LEU A 222 -9.27 -12.91 -5.55
N ASN A 223 -10.12 -12.43 -4.63
CA ASN A 223 -11.30 -13.19 -4.20
C ASN A 223 -12.62 -12.60 -4.71
N GLN A 224 -12.59 -11.46 -5.39
CA GLN A 224 -13.78 -10.81 -5.94
C GLN A 224 -13.53 -10.42 -7.40
N ALA A 225 -14.49 -10.69 -8.26
CA ALA A 225 -14.45 -10.20 -9.63
C ALA A 225 -14.73 -8.69 -9.66
N GLY A 226 -14.07 -7.99 -10.59
CA GLY A 226 -14.23 -6.55 -10.74
C GLY A 226 -13.03 -5.92 -11.43
N GLU A 227 -13.08 -4.61 -11.60
CA GLU A 227 -12.00 -3.83 -12.17
C GLU A 227 -11.42 -2.89 -11.10
N SER A 228 -10.10 -2.85 -11.01
CA SER A 228 -9.37 -1.94 -10.14
C SER A 228 -8.10 -1.42 -10.82
N GLN A 229 -7.39 -0.53 -10.17
CA GLN A 229 -6.18 0.07 -10.73
C GLN A 229 -4.94 -0.35 -9.96
N GLY A 230 -3.90 -0.76 -10.71
CA GLY A 230 -2.54 -0.80 -10.23
C GLY A 230 -1.71 0.36 -10.81
N PHE A 231 -0.61 0.66 -10.14
CA PHE A 231 0.26 1.77 -10.56
C PHE A 231 1.69 1.59 -10.03
N SER A 232 2.60 2.41 -10.56
CA SER A 232 3.95 2.51 -9.99
C SER A 232 3.94 3.39 -8.73
N ALA A 233 4.48 2.89 -7.63
CA ALA A 233 4.56 3.61 -6.35
C ALA A 233 5.97 4.17 -6.07
N ASN A 234 6.90 4.09 -7.02
CA ASN A 234 8.24 4.67 -6.94
C ASN A 234 8.47 5.62 -8.11
N TYR A 235 8.89 6.86 -7.83
CA TYR A 235 9.14 7.87 -8.86
C TYR A 235 10.20 7.38 -9.85
N SER A 236 9.87 7.39 -11.14
CA SER A 236 10.69 6.87 -12.23
C SER A 236 10.85 7.82 -13.41
N GLY A 237 10.57 9.12 -13.24
CA GLY A 237 10.76 10.12 -14.28
C GLY A 237 9.47 10.82 -14.72
N ALA A 238 9.50 11.46 -15.90
CA ALA A 238 8.47 12.39 -16.37
C ALA A 238 7.07 11.78 -16.48
N GLY A 239 6.95 10.58 -17.04
CA GLY A 239 5.68 9.88 -17.22
C GLY A 239 5.18 9.07 -16.01
N PHE A 240 5.86 9.15 -14.87
CA PHE A 240 5.52 8.37 -13.66
C PHE A 240 4.05 8.51 -13.23
N SER A 241 3.49 9.71 -13.27
CA SER A 241 2.11 9.96 -12.84
C SER A 241 1.06 9.24 -13.67
N GLY A 242 1.38 8.96 -14.95
CA GLY A 242 0.54 8.21 -15.88
C GLY A 242 0.83 6.70 -15.93
N MET A 243 1.83 6.20 -15.19
CA MET A 243 2.21 4.78 -15.19
C MET A 243 1.23 3.93 -14.38
N ARG A 244 0.06 3.70 -14.97
CA ARG A 244 -1.08 2.98 -14.39
C ARG A 244 -1.50 1.83 -15.30
N PHE A 245 -2.19 0.86 -14.73
CA PHE A 245 -2.78 -0.25 -15.45
C PHE A 245 -4.10 -0.67 -14.81
N THR A 246 -4.95 -1.37 -15.57
CA THR A 246 -6.18 -1.94 -15.08
C THR A 246 -5.96 -3.38 -14.63
N LEU A 247 -6.31 -3.70 -13.39
CA LEU A 247 -6.48 -5.08 -12.91
C LEU A 247 -7.93 -5.51 -13.22
N ARG A 248 -8.10 -6.65 -13.88
CA ARG A 248 -9.38 -7.31 -14.11
C ARG A 248 -9.46 -8.61 -13.35
N GLY A 249 -10.25 -8.65 -12.30
CA GLY A 249 -10.66 -9.89 -11.65
C GLY A 249 -11.81 -10.52 -12.44
N LEU A 250 -11.61 -11.72 -12.94
CA LEU A 250 -12.57 -12.40 -13.81
C LEU A 250 -12.93 -13.77 -13.21
N GLU A 251 -14.20 -14.19 -13.42
CA GLU A 251 -14.55 -15.58 -13.20
C GLU A 251 -13.77 -16.47 -14.16
N THR A 252 -13.53 -17.73 -13.80
CA THR A 252 -12.66 -18.64 -14.60
C THR A 252 -13.07 -18.71 -16.07
N ALA A 253 -14.39 -18.84 -16.35
CA ALA A 253 -14.89 -18.89 -17.72
C ALA A 253 -14.69 -17.57 -18.49
N ASP A 254 -14.72 -16.43 -17.80
CA ASP A 254 -14.49 -15.12 -18.41
C ASP A 254 -13.01 -14.88 -18.64
N PHE A 255 -12.16 -15.37 -17.75
CA PHE A 255 -10.71 -15.36 -17.94
C PHE A 255 -10.31 -16.19 -19.16
N ASP A 256 -10.86 -17.39 -19.34
CA ASP A 256 -10.60 -18.22 -20.51
C ASP A 256 -11.03 -17.50 -21.81
N ARG A 257 -12.19 -16.87 -21.80
CA ARG A 257 -12.67 -16.05 -22.94
C ARG A 257 -11.76 -14.84 -23.21
N TRP A 258 -11.24 -14.22 -22.16
CA TRP A 258 -10.30 -13.11 -22.27
C TRP A 258 -8.97 -13.58 -22.90
N ILE A 259 -8.43 -14.73 -22.50
CA ILE A 259 -7.24 -15.34 -23.10
C ILE A 259 -7.47 -15.60 -24.59
N GLU A 260 -8.61 -16.23 -24.97
CA GLU A 260 -8.95 -16.49 -26.37
C GLU A 260 -9.08 -15.18 -27.17
N SER A 261 -9.72 -14.17 -26.62
CA SER A 261 -9.80 -12.85 -27.27
C SER A 261 -8.43 -12.21 -27.44
N THR A 262 -7.50 -12.41 -26.50
CA THR A 262 -6.12 -11.90 -26.60
C THR A 262 -5.35 -12.63 -27.71
N ARG A 263 -5.56 -13.93 -27.89
CA ARG A 263 -4.95 -14.74 -28.97
C ARG A 263 -5.42 -14.31 -30.38
N THR A 264 -6.58 -13.65 -30.49
CA THR A 264 -7.07 -13.12 -31.77
C THR A 264 -6.42 -11.78 -32.15
N SER A 265 -5.57 -11.21 -31.31
CA SER A 265 -4.81 -9.99 -31.63
C SER A 265 -3.90 -10.22 -32.85
N GLN A 266 -3.71 -9.18 -33.63
CA GLN A 266 -2.81 -9.23 -34.78
C GLN A 266 -1.34 -8.96 -34.43
N GLU A 267 -1.06 -8.54 -33.18
CA GLU A 267 0.27 -8.19 -32.72
C GLU A 267 0.96 -9.39 -32.06
N ASN A 268 2.27 -9.52 -32.32
CA ASN A 268 3.15 -10.53 -31.71
C ASN A 268 4.28 -9.86 -30.97
N LEU A 269 4.57 -10.32 -29.76
CA LEU A 269 5.66 -9.81 -28.93
C LEU A 269 6.94 -10.60 -29.19
N THR A 270 7.65 -10.19 -30.22
CA THR A 270 9.00 -10.66 -30.56
C THR A 270 10.06 -9.79 -29.87
N ARG A 271 11.31 -10.17 -29.86
CA ARG A 271 12.41 -9.31 -29.39
C ARG A 271 12.45 -7.97 -30.12
N ALA A 272 12.17 -7.97 -31.43
CA ALA A 272 12.18 -6.74 -32.24
C ALA A 272 11.03 -5.79 -31.86
N SER A 273 9.79 -6.31 -31.71
CA SER A 273 8.65 -5.50 -31.27
C SER A 273 8.80 -5.04 -29.82
N TYR A 274 9.41 -5.85 -28.95
CA TYR A 274 9.74 -5.44 -27.58
C TYR A 274 10.70 -4.25 -27.55
N LEU A 275 11.75 -4.23 -28.37
CA LEU A 275 12.70 -3.09 -28.42
C LEU A 275 12.03 -1.78 -28.89
N GLN A 276 10.92 -1.86 -29.64
CA GLN A 276 10.11 -0.70 -29.94
C GLN A 276 9.20 -0.31 -28.76
N LEU A 277 8.61 -1.32 -28.09
CA LEU A 277 7.78 -1.11 -26.91
C LEU A 277 8.58 -0.55 -25.73
N GLU A 278 9.84 -0.95 -25.55
CA GLU A 278 10.71 -0.49 -24.46
C GLU A 278 11.02 1.00 -24.51
N LYS A 279 10.91 1.64 -25.68
CA LYS A 279 11.13 3.08 -25.80
C LYS A 279 10.19 3.87 -24.88
N PRO A 280 10.68 4.93 -24.22
CA PRO A 280 9.87 5.75 -23.34
C PRO A 280 8.60 6.27 -24.02
N SER A 281 7.44 6.15 -23.36
CA SER A 281 6.16 6.69 -23.82
C SER A 281 5.22 6.90 -22.63
N GLU A 282 4.38 7.93 -22.71
CA GLU A 282 3.45 8.30 -21.67
C GLU A 282 2.02 7.95 -22.07
N ASN A 283 1.21 7.51 -21.08
CA ASN A 283 -0.21 7.19 -21.29
C ASN A 283 -0.47 6.19 -22.43
N ASP A 284 0.39 5.17 -22.53
CA ASP A 284 0.23 4.12 -23.54
C ASP A 284 -1.13 3.42 -23.37
N PRO A 285 -1.88 3.20 -24.48
CA PRO A 285 -3.12 2.47 -24.42
C PRO A 285 -2.88 0.99 -24.09
N VAL A 286 -3.95 0.30 -23.70
CA VAL A 286 -3.93 -1.16 -23.55
C VAL A 286 -3.61 -1.79 -24.90
N ARG A 287 -2.59 -2.66 -24.91
CA ARG A 287 -2.23 -3.49 -26.08
C ARG A 287 -2.28 -4.95 -25.70
N ARG A 288 -2.58 -5.81 -26.67
CA ARG A 288 -2.62 -7.26 -26.49
C ARG A 288 -1.81 -7.94 -27.57
N TYR A 289 -1.04 -8.94 -27.18
CA TYR A 289 -0.16 -9.70 -28.08
C TYR A 289 -0.62 -11.16 -28.08
N ALA A 290 -0.89 -11.68 -29.28
CA ALA A 290 -1.36 -13.05 -29.49
C ALA A 290 -0.29 -14.09 -29.18
N THR A 291 0.98 -13.76 -29.39
CA THR A 291 2.12 -14.64 -29.13
C THR A 291 3.27 -13.88 -28.48
N VAL A 292 4.10 -14.59 -27.72
CA VAL A 292 5.28 -14.05 -27.07
C VAL A 292 6.48 -14.96 -27.32
N ASP A 293 7.65 -14.39 -27.61
CA ASP A 293 8.92 -15.14 -27.67
C ASP A 293 9.17 -15.80 -26.29
N ALA A 294 9.30 -17.11 -26.27
CA ALA A 294 9.42 -17.91 -25.05
C ALA A 294 10.61 -17.51 -24.15
N GLN A 295 11.66 -16.96 -24.74
CA GLN A 295 12.88 -16.54 -24.03
C GLN A 295 12.92 -15.04 -23.74
N LEU A 296 11.88 -14.29 -24.12
CA LEU A 296 11.88 -12.83 -24.01
C LEU A 296 12.04 -12.36 -22.57
N TYR A 297 11.30 -12.95 -21.62
CA TYR A 297 11.39 -12.54 -20.22
C TYR A 297 12.79 -12.76 -19.64
N GLU A 298 13.40 -13.91 -19.91
CA GLU A 298 14.76 -14.22 -19.45
C GLU A 298 15.81 -13.29 -20.10
N ALA A 299 15.59 -12.92 -21.37
CA ALA A 299 16.44 -11.94 -22.04
C ALA A 299 16.31 -10.52 -21.46
N ILE A 300 15.09 -10.13 -21.04
CA ILE A 300 14.84 -8.85 -20.34
C ILE A 300 15.53 -8.88 -18.97
N LEU A 301 15.30 -9.92 -18.18
CA LEU A 301 15.91 -10.12 -16.87
C LEU A 301 17.44 -10.12 -16.96
N GLY A 302 18.01 -10.80 -17.97
CA GLY A 302 19.43 -10.82 -18.24
C GLY A 302 19.99 -9.56 -18.90
N MET A 303 19.15 -8.54 -19.19
CA MET A 303 19.51 -7.28 -19.86
C MET A 303 20.15 -7.49 -21.25
N CYS A 304 19.78 -8.54 -21.97
CA CYS A 304 20.35 -8.97 -23.24
C CYS A 304 19.31 -9.17 -24.36
N VAL A 305 18.25 -8.37 -24.39
CA VAL A 305 17.26 -8.43 -25.48
C VAL A 305 17.88 -8.04 -26.83
N GLN A 306 18.79 -7.07 -26.84
CA GLN A 306 19.53 -6.70 -28.07
C GLN A 306 20.49 -7.81 -28.49
N PRO A 307 20.48 -8.23 -29.75
CA PRO A 307 21.33 -9.35 -30.22
C PRO A 307 22.83 -9.16 -29.97
N SER A 308 23.29 -7.92 -29.85
CA SER A 308 24.71 -7.58 -29.63
C SER A 308 25.13 -7.55 -28.17
N LYS A 309 24.18 -7.65 -27.23
CA LYS A 309 24.47 -7.60 -25.80
C LYS A 309 24.60 -8.99 -25.20
N MET A 310 25.70 -9.23 -24.49
CA MET A 310 25.89 -10.43 -23.67
C MET A 310 24.99 -10.34 -22.42
N CYS A 311 24.38 -11.45 -22.04
CA CYS A 311 23.52 -11.49 -20.83
C CYS A 311 24.36 -11.33 -19.56
N MET A 312 23.81 -10.62 -18.57
CA MET A 312 24.49 -10.23 -17.33
C MET A 312 25.07 -11.44 -16.58
N HIS A 313 24.33 -12.54 -16.50
CA HIS A 313 24.82 -13.76 -15.86
C HIS A 313 26.05 -14.39 -16.55
N HIS A 314 26.18 -14.25 -17.88
CA HIS A 314 27.37 -14.66 -18.58
C HIS A 314 28.58 -13.74 -18.31
N MET A 315 28.33 -12.42 -18.17
CA MET A 315 29.38 -11.47 -17.77
C MET A 315 29.91 -11.77 -16.37
N MET A 316 29.02 -11.97 -15.40
CA MET A 316 29.42 -12.34 -14.03
C MET A 316 30.21 -13.66 -13.98
N ALA A 317 29.81 -14.67 -14.77
CA ALA A 317 30.53 -15.95 -14.84
C ALA A 317 31.93 -15.86 -15.48
N ILE A 318 32.18 -14.84 -16.32
CA ILE A 318 33.50 -14.55 -16.86
C ILE A 318 34.38 -13.85 -15.84
N ASP A 319 33.83 -12.86 -15.12
CA ASP A 319 34.52 -12.11 -14.05
C ASP A 319 34.96 -13.03 -12.92
N ASP A 320 34.10 -13.97 -12.49
CA ASP A 320 34.41 -14.96 -11.45
C ASP A 320 35.59 -15.88 -11.86
N LYS A 321 35.67 -16.24 -13.15
CA LYS A 321 36.80 -17.04 -13.68
C LYS A 321 38.06 -16.22 -13.91
N GLY A 322 37.95 -14.90 -14.11
CA GLY A 322 39.06 -13.98 -14.31
C GLY A 322 39.68 -13.43 -13.03
N GLY A 323 38.93 -13.36 -11.95
CA GLY A 323 39.37 -12.82 -10.65
C GLY A 323 40.17 -13.76 -9.74
N GLY A 324 40.41 -14.99 -10.20
CA GLY A 324 41.21 -16.03 -9.53
C GLY A 324 42.68 -16.08 -9.93
N ARG A 325 43.30 -14.92 -10.16
CA ARG A 325 44.74 -14.82 -10.38
C ARG A 325 45.38 -13.82 -9.43
#